data_e03ce4daae3c49769b0c6833900e4f30
#
_entry.id   e03ce4daae3c49769b0c6833900e4f30
#
_cell.length_a   1.000
_cell.length_b   1.000
_cell.length_c   1.000
_cell.angle_alpha   90.00
_cell.angle_beta   90.00
_cell.angle_gamma   90.00
#
_symmetry.space_group_name_H-M   'P 1'
#
loop_
_entity.id
_entity.type
_entity.pdbx_description
1 polymer ?
#
loop_
_entity_poly.entity_id
_entity_poly.type
_entity_poly.pdbx_seq_one_letter_code
_entity_poly.pdbx_strand_id
1 'polypeptide(L)'
;LLVIICHFIRVLWLVSSWSVDVKQENLGYASNFMMAVGLTYGDYVFFCDQDDIWIEDRVERMVGLMEAHPDMLLLGSEFDSFVSAKDAPLVPGWEQKMIRNDESLEKMQFTPANIFIGCQGCTMCMRRQLLDRAMPYWYTGWAHDEFVWKLALCMDGLYMYHSYTLRRRLHSNNVTMRKVRDITKRLKYLTDLQDSHMATLKYARENGLSKSQLALLEKNIKATRLRIELLRNKKLWNIVPLTLFYRECYHKCRAIPVELMMAVRN
;
A
#
# COMPACT_ATOMS: atom_id res chain seq x y z
N LEU A 1 -15.10 9.71 -10.41
CA LEU A 1 -13.63 9.70 -10.48
C LEU A 1 -13.21 9.38 -11.91
N LEU A 2 -12.38 10.22 -12.49
CA LEU A 2 -11.82 10.02 -13.83
C LEU A 2 -10.57 9.13 -13.69
N VAL A 3 -10.54 8.01 -14.39
CA VAL A 3 -9.34 7.18 -14.50
C VAL A 3 -8.77 7.36 -15.90
N ILE A 4 -7.53 7.81 -15.99
CA ILE A 4 -6.81 7.95 -17.24
C ILE A 4 -5.80 6.82 -17.32
N ILE A 5 -5.93 5.99 -18.37
CA ILE A 5 -5.02 4.87 -18.62
C ILE A 5 -4.12 5.28 -19.79
N CYS A 6 -2.83 5.34 -19.55
CA CYS A 6 -1.83 5.64 -20.55
C CYS A 6 -1.10 4.35 -20.95
N HIS A 7 -1.03 4.07 -22.24
CA HIS A 7 -0.25 2.96 -22.78
C HIS A 7 1.02 3.51 -23.45
N PHE A 8 2.18 3.06 -22.99
CA PHE A 8 3.48 3.49 -23.53
C PHE A 8 4.06 2.43 -24.45
N ILE A 9 4.58 2.84 -25.60
CA ILE A 9 5.34 1.99 -26.51
C ILE A 9 6.85 2.21 -26.28
N ARG A 10 7.58 1.11 -26.25
CA ARG A 10 8.99 0.97 -25.84
C ARG A 10 10.03 1.80 -26.61
N VAL A 11 9.72 2.40 -27.75
CA VAL A 11 10.75 2.95 -28.69
C VAL A 11 10.69 4.47 -28.85
N LEU A 12 9.58 5.08 -28.52
CA LEU A 12 9.39 6.52 -28.59
C LEU A 12 8.49 6.89 -27.42
N TRP A 13 8.84 7.86 -26.63
CA TRP A 13 8.10 8.45 -25.51
C TRP A 13 6.68 8.98 -25.89
N LEU A 14 6.03 8.26 -26.79
CA LEU A 14 4.71 8.57 -27.29
C LEU A 14 3.70 7.71 -26.55
N VAL A 15 2.78 8.35 -25.86
CA VAL A 15 1.55 7.70 -25.41
C VAL A 15 0.85 7.14 -26.63
N SER A 16 0.78 5.81 -26.74
CA SER A 16 0.20 5.16 -27.91
C SER A 16 -1.32 5.22 -27.95
N SER A 17 -1.94 5.28 -26.77
CA SER A 17 -3.39 5.42 -26.63
C SER A 17 -3.80 5.94 -25.25
N TRP A 18 -4.95 6.57 -25.21
CA TRP A 18 -5.62 7.03 -24.01
C TRP A 18 -6.98 6.35 -23.93
N SER A 19 -7.32 5.83 -22.76
CA SER A 19 -8.68 5.40 -22.45
C SER A 19 -9.20 6.16 -21.25
N VAL A 20 -10.43 6.65 -21.36
CA VAL A 20 -11.13 7.34 -20.29
C VAL A 20 -12.37 6.54 -19.96
N ASP A 21 -12.45 6.02 -18.74
CA ASP A 21 -13.62 5.31 -18.24
C ASP A 21 -14.31 6.15 -17.15
N VAL A 22 -15.53 6.58 -17.41
CA VAL A 22 -16.33 7.40 -16.50
C VAL A 22 -17.44 6.56 -15.89
N LYS A 23 -17.39 6.35 -14.58
CA LYS A 23 -18.41 5.59 -13.85
C LYS A 23 -19.59 6.47 -13.48
N GLN A 24 -20.80 5.90 -13.55
CA GLN A 24 -22.03 6.58 -13.12
C GLN A 24 -22.10 6.70 -11.58
N GLU A 25 -21.49 5.77 -10.84
CA GLU A 25 -21.46 5.75 -9.39
C GLU A 25 -20.04 5.87 -8.86
N ASN A 26 -19.90 6.43 -7.67
CA ASN A 26 -18.62 6.50 -6.97
C ASN A 26 -18.31 5.17 -6.27
N LEU A 27 -17.48 4.36 -6.89
CA LEU A 27 -17.05 3.04 -6.38
C LEU A 27 -15.92 3.13 -5.33
N GLY A 28 -15.44 4.32 -5.04
CA GLY A 28 -14.24 4.56 -4.23
C GLY A 28 -12.94 4.34 -5.00
N TYR A 29 -11.85 4.89 -4.46
CA TYR A 29 -10.55 4.93 -5.16
C TYR A 29 -9.99 3.52 -5.45
N ALA A 30 -10.02 2.60 -4.48
CA ALA A 30 -9.45 1.27 -4.64
C ALA A 30 -10.12 0.48 -5.77
N SER A 31 -11.47 0.45 -5.80
CA SER A 31 -12.22 -0.23 -6.87
C SER A 31 -11.96 0.40 -8.23
N ASN A 32 -11.83 1.74 -8.30
CA ASN A 32 -11.53 2.42 -9.55
C ASN A 32 -10.15 2.02 -10.10
N PHE A 33 -9.10 1.99 -9.24
CA PHE A 33 -7.78 1.53 -9.65
C PHE A 33 -7.81 0.08 -10.14
N MET A 34 -8.44 -0.84 -9.39
CA MET A 34 -8.47 -2.25 -9.77
C MET A 34 -9.29 -2.52 -11.03
N MET A 35 -10.35 -1.77 -11.28
CA MET A 35 -11.09 -1.83 -12.56
C MET A 35 -10.23 -1.29 -13.70
N ALA A 36 -9.52 -0.18 -13.49
CA ALA A 36 -8.61 0.37 -14.50
C ALA A 36 -7.50 -0.63 -14.87
N VAL A 37 -6.95 -1.34 -13.88
CA VAL A 37 -5.98 -2.44 -14.12
C VAL A 37 -6.56 -3.48 -15.09
N GLY A 38 -7.82 -3.86 -14.93
CA GLY A 38 -8.50 -4.81 -15.83
C GLY A 38 -8.66 -4.31 -17.28
N LEU A 39 -8.55 -3.01 -17.51
CA LEU A 39 -8.60 -2.39 -18.84
C LEU A 39 -7.21 -2.17 -19.46
N THR A 40 -6.14 -2.43 -18.71
CA THR A 40 -4.77 -2.30 -19.20
C THR A 40 -4.24 -3.61 -19.77
N TYR A 41 -3.34 -3.54 -20.76
CA TYR A 41 -2.69 -4.72 -21.37
C TYR A 41 -1.17 -4.59 -21.52
N GLY A 42 -0.58 -3.49 -21.03
CA GLY A 42 0.87 -3.30 -21.01
C GLY A 42 1.59 -4.26 -20.05
N ASP A 43 2.86 -4.55 -20.34
CA ASP A 43 3.72 -5.43 -19.53
C ASP A 43 4.02 -4.82 -18.15
N TYR A 44 4.04 -3.50 -18.07
CA TYR A 44 4.25 -2.72 -16.86
C TYR A 44 3.05 -1.83 -16.59
N VAL A 45 2.62 -1.78 -15.33
CA VAL A 45 1.49 -0.98 -14.86
C VAL A 45 1.95 -0.04 -13.77
N PHE A 46 1.63 1.24 -13.92
CA PHE A 46 1.88 2.28 -12.91
C PHE A 46 0.55 2.77 -12.34
N PHE A 47 0.47 2.90 -11.03
CA PHE A 47 -0.60 3.69 -10.44
C PHE A 47 -0.23 5.17 -10.51
N CYS A 48 -1.23 6.01 -10.77
CA CYS A 48 -1.05 7.45 -10.89
C CYS A 48 -2.22 8.18 -10.23
N ASP A 49 -1.92 9.01 -9.25
CA ASP A 49 -2.89 9.96 -8.73
C ASP A 49 -2.93 11.19 -9.65
N GLN A 50 -4.12 11.73 -9.90
CA GLN A 50 -4.34 12.78 -10.90
C GLN A 50 -3.70 14.13 -10.56
N ASP A 51 -3.25 14.32 -9.32
CA ASP A 51 -2.72 15.56 -8.78
C ASP A 51 -1.21 15.55 -8.54
N ASP A 52 -0.56 14.39 -8.72
CA ASP A 52 0.89 14.24 -8.58
C ASP A 52 1.64 14.60 -9.86
N ILE A 53 2.92 14.95 -9.72
CA ILE A 53 3.81 15.28 -10.82
C ILE A 53 4.88 14.19 -10.92
N TRP A 54 4.89 13.43 -12.00
CA TRP A 54 5.94 12.46 -12.29
C TRP A 54 7.25 13.16 -12.65
N ILE A 55 8.38 12.63 -12.17
CA ILE A 55 9.70 13.03 -12.64
C ILE A 55 9.86 12.49 -14.07
N GLU A 56 10.50 13.28 -14.94
CA GLU A 56 10.48 13.07 -16.39
C GLU A 56 11.01 11.68 -16.81
N ASP A 57 12.05 11.17 -16.15
CA ASP A 57 12.69 9.87 -16.42
C ASP A 57 12.12 8.70 -15.59
N ARG A 58 11.01 8.91 -14.86
CA ARG A 58 10.41 7.91 -13.96
C ARG A 58 10.19 6.56 -14.63
N VAL A 59 9.53 6.57 -15.78
CA VAL A 59 9.16 5.32 -16.50
C VAL A 59 10.41 4.60 -16.94
N GLU A 60 11.36 5.31 -17.56
CA GLU A 60 12.64 4.76 -18.02
C GLU A 60 13.42 4.11 -16.90
N ARG A 61 13.61 4.83 -15.79
CA ARG A 61 14.37 4.32 -14.64
C ARG A 61 13.70 3.09 -14.01
N MET A 62 12.40 3.17 -13.73
CA MET A 62 11.71 2.08 -13.04
C MET A 62 11.59 0.83 -13.92
N VAL A 63 11.26 0.98 -15.20
CA VAL A 63 11.22 -0.15 -16.14
C VAL A 63 12.60 -0.73 -16.36
N GLY A 64 13.64 0.11 -16.52
CA GLY A 64 15.02 -0.34 -16.66
C GLY A 64 15.49 -1.18 -15.47
N LEU A 65 15.17 -0.76 -14.23
CA LEU A 65 15.45 -1.56 -13.03
C LEU A 65 14.70 -2.89 -13.03
N MET A 66 13.42 -2.90 -13.39
CA MET A 66 12.63 -4.13 -13.46
C MET A 66 13.15 -5.07 -14.55
N GLU A 67 13.63 -4.56 -15.70
CA GLU A 67 14.24 -5.40 -16.75
C GLU A 67 15.58 -6.00 -16.32
N ALA A 68 16.36 -5.26 -15.54
CA ALA A 68 17.62 -5.76 -14.98
C ALA A 68 17.41 -6.83 -13.87
N HIS A 69 16.21 -6.87 -13.27
CA HIS A 69 15.85 -7.81 -12.21
C HIS A 69 14.58 -8.58 -12.57
N PRO A 70 14.67 -9.72 -13.29
CA PRO A 70 13.49 -10.46 -13.77
C PRO A 70 12.59 -11.03 -12.67
N ASP A 71 13.11 -11.22 -11.46
CA ASP A 71 12.36 -11.66 -10.27
C ASP A 71 11.56 -10.53 -9.61
N MET A 72 11.80 -9.27 -10.01
CA MET A 72 11.07 -8.12 -9.49
C MET A 72 9.67 -8.06 -10.12
N LEU A 73 8.63 -8.19 -9.28
CA LEU A 73 7.22 -8.13 -9.69
C LEU A 73 6.57 -6.79 -9.37
N LEU A 74 7.01 -6.15 -8.27
CA LEU A 74 6.60 -4.81 -7.86
C LEU A 74 7.81 -4.02 -7.41
N LEU A 75 7.94 -2.81 -7.94
CA LEU A 75 8.91 -1.80 -7.54
C LEU A 75 8.17 -0.61 -6.94
N GLY A 76 8.31 -0.41 -5.63
CA GLY A 76 7.95 0.85 -4.97
C GLY A 76 9.07 1.86 -5.07
N SER A 77 8.76 3.15 -5.01
CA SER A 77 9.77 4.20 -5.00
C SER A 77 9.44 5.28 -3.97
N GLU A 78 10.34 6.23 -3.81
CA GLU A 78 10.16 7.38 -2.94
C GLU A 78 9.54 8.57 -3.68
N PHE A 79 9.15 9.58 -2.91
CA PHE A 79 8.52 10.79 -3.42
C PHE A 79 9.00 12.04 -2.67
N ASP A 80 8.96 13.18 -3.34
CA ASP A 80 9.12 14.50 -2.73
C ASP A 80 7.75 15.18 -2.60
N SER A 81 7.40 15.67 -1.41
CA SER A 81 6.12 16.35 -1.20
C SER A 81 6.24 17.86 -1.36
N PHE A 82 5.27 18.48 -2.03
CA PHE A 82 5.21 19.92 -2.15
C PHE A 82 3.80 20.47 -1.82
N VAL A 83 3.77 21.68 -1.29
CA VAL A 83 2.54 22.40 -0.94
C VAL A 83 2.10 23.24 -2.14
N SER A 84 0.85 23.05 -2.58
CA SER A 84 0.31 23.74 -3.76
C SER A 84 -0.69 24.87 -3.45
N ALA A 85 -1.16 24.95 -2.20
CA ALA A 85 -2.15 25.95 -1.79
C ALA A 85 -1.87 26.45 -0.37
N LYS A 86 -2.31 27.68 -0.04
CA LYS A 86 -2.09 28.30 1.27
C LYS A 86 -2.75 27.55 2.44
N ASP A 87 -3.85 26.86 2.17
CA ASP A 87 -4.61 26.05 3.13
C ASP A 87 -4.18 24.57 3.18
N ALA A 88 -3.19 24.20 2.38
CA ALA A 88 -2.67 22.85 2.37
C ALA A 88 -1.86 22.56 3.65
N PRO A 89 -1.86 21.29 4.12
CA PRO A 89 -1.05 20.90 5.25
C PRO A 89 0.44 21.04 4.92
N LEU A 90 1.23 21.39 5.91
CA LEU A 90 2.69 21.41 5.77
C LEU A 90 3.24 20.02 5.51
N VAL A 91 4.36 19.95 4.80
CA VAL A 91 5.10 18.67 4.62
C VAL A 91 5.40 18.07 6.00
N PRO A 92 4.96 16.84 6.26
CA PRO A 92 5.19 16.20 7.55
C PRO A 92 6.69 16.02 7.83
N GLY A 93 7.14 16.44 9.01
CA GLY A 93 8.56 16.36 9.36
C GLY A 93 9.15 14.93 9.39
N TRP A 94 8.32 13.88 9.36
CA TRP A 94 8.81 12.51 9.22
C TRP A 94 9.26 12.21 7.78
N GLU A 95 8.69 12.86 6.76
CA GLU A 95 9.08 12.65 5.36
C GLU A 95 10.54 13.03 5.17
N GLN A 96 10.96 14.19 5.68
CA GLN A 96 12.35 14.63 5.60
C GLN A 96 13.34 13.70 6.33
N LYS A 97 12.87 12.93 7.32
CA LYS A 97 13.72 12.06 8.15
C LYS A 97 13.76 10.62 7.70
N MET A 98 12.72 10.14 7.05
CA MET A 98 12.51 8.71 6.76
C MET A 98 12.59 8.39 5.27
N ILE A 99 12.28 9.34 4.41
CA ILE A 99 12.36 9.14 2.96
C ILE A 99 13.84 9.21 2.56
N ARG A 100 14.30 8.17 1.89
CA ARG A 100 15.66 8.05 1.35
C ARG A 100 15.70 8.51 -0.10
N ASN A 101 16.81 9.09 -0.53
CA ASN A 101 17.06 9.46 -1.93
C ASN A 101 18.53 9.22 -2.26
N ASP A 102 18.97 7.97 -2.10
CA ASP A 102 20.36 7.53 -2.30
C ASP A 102 20.50 6.56 -3.49
N GLU A 103 19.45 6.42 -4.28
CA GLU A 103 19.36 5.55 -5.47
C GLU A 103 19.60 4.06 -5.20
N SER A 104 19.59 3.64 -3.95
CA SER A 104 19.74 2.24 -3.60
C SER A 104 18.48 1.44 -3.93
N LEU A 105 18.68 0.17 -4.28
CA LEU A 105 17.63 -0.81 -4.53
C LEU A 105 17.63 -1.86 -3.43
N GLU A 106 16.49 -2.11 -2.82
CA GLU A 106 16.34 -3.06 -1.72
C GLU A 106 15.27 -4.11 -2.04
N LYS A 107 15.63 -5.40 -1.97
CA LYS A 107 14.65 -6.49 -2.02
C LYS A 107 14.00 -6.65 -0.65
N MET A 108 12.67 -6.50 -0.62
CA MET A 108 11.91 -6.52 0.62
C MET A 108 11.71 -7.96 1.11
N GLN A 109 12.26 -8.26 2.27
CA GLN A 109 12.14 -9.58 2.90
C GLN A 109 10.79 -9.75 3.58
N PHE A 110 10.29 -11.00 3.69
CA PHE A 110 9.05 -11.32 4.38
C PHE A 110 9.21 -11.18 5.91
N THR A 111 9.07 -9.97 6.42
CA THR A 111 9.23 -9.61 7.83
C THR A 111 7.95 -9.02 8.42
N PRO A 112 7.82 -8.96 9.76
CA PRO A 112 6.66 -8.29 10.40
C PRO A 112 6.43 -6.86 9.92
N ALA A 113 7.49 -6.10 9.67
CA ALA A 113 7.40 -4.71 9.21
C ALA A 113 6.86 -4.65 7.77
N ASN A 114 7.35 -5.50 6.89
CA ASN A 114 7.05 -5.46 5.46
C ASN A 114 5.69 -6.05 5.07
N ILE A 115 4.99 -6.72 6.02
CA ILE A 115 3.56 -7.07 5.85
C ILE A 115 2.68 -5.82 5.76
N PHE A 116 3.13 -4.71 6.34
CA PHE A 116 2.49 -3.40 6.17
C PHE A 116 3.08 -2.71 4.95
N ILE A 117 2.20 -1.99 4.23
CA ILE A 117 2.64 -1.23 3.06
C ILE A 117 3.69 -0.18 3.42
N GLY A 118 4.78 -0.14 2.67
CA GLY A 118 5.93 0.75 2.92
C GLY A 118 6.02 1.96 2.01
N CYS A 119 5.21 2.04 0.94
CA CYS A 119 5.20 3.18 0.01
C CYS A 119 3.78 3.60 -0.35
N GLN A 120 3.62 4.63 -1.17
CA GLN A 120 2.31 5.09 -1.68
C GLN A 120 1.96 4.34 -2.97
N GLY A 121 0.66 4.11 -3.23
CA GLY A 121 0.21 3.50 -4.49
C GLY A 121 0.75 4.22 -5.73
N CYS A 122 0.69 5.55 -5.73
CA CYS A 122 1.19 6.36 -6.85
C CYS A 122 2.70 6.23 -7.10
N THR A 123 3.49 5.65 -6.18
CA THR A 123 4.93 5.39 -6.38
C THR A 123 5.24 4.00 -6.94
N MET A 124 4.23 3.18 -7.21
CA MET A 124 4.41 1.79 -7.63
C MET A 124 4.48 1.62 -9.14
N CYS A 125 5.37 0.71 -9.57
CA CYS A 125 5.39 0.08 -10.87
C CYS A 125 5.34 -1.44 -10.69
N MET A 126 4.55 -2.15 -11.48
CA MET A 126 4.40 -3.58 -11.36
C MET A 126 4.36 -4.28 -12.72
N ARG A 127 4.88 -5.52 -12.76
CA ARG A 127 4.73 -6.39 -13.93
C ARG A 127 3.29 -6.86 -14.04
N ARG A 128 2.81 -7.00 -15.25
CA ARG A 128 1.52 -7.62 -15.58
C ARG A 128 1.37 -8.98 -14.90
N GLN A 129 2.44 -9.78 -14.88
CA GLN A 129 2.45 -11.10 -14.25
C GLN A 129 2.02 -11.09 -12.77
N LEU A 130 2.39 -10.05 -11.99
CA LEU A 130 1.90 -9.91 -10.63
C LEU A 130 0.37 -9.78 -10.61
N LEU A 131 -0.15 -8.88 -11.44
CA LEU A 131 -1.59 -8.58 -11.48
C LEU A 131 -2.40 -9.81 -11.92
N ASP A 132 -1.97 -10.52 -12.98
CA ASP A 132 -2.64 -11.72 -13.47
C ASP A 132 -2.74 -12.81 -12.39
N ARG A 133 -1.70 -12.98 -11.58
CA ARG A 133 -1.66 -13.95 -10.48
C ARG A 133 -2.41 -13.48 -9.23
N ALA A 134 -2.45 -12.17 -8.99
CA ALA A 134 -3.03 -11.58 -7.78
C ALA A 134 -4.55 -11.36 -7.90
N MET A 135 -5.03 -10.92 -9.06
CA MET A 135 -6.43 -10.51 -9.28
C MET A 135 -7.49 -11.47 -8.74
N PRO A 136 -7.35 -12.81 -8.83
CA PRO A 136 -8.34 -13.74 -8.28
C PRO A 136 -8.54 -13.63 -6.75
N TYR A 137 -7.64 -12.97 -6.04
CA TYR A 137 -7.68 -12.81 -4.59
C TYR A 137 -8.19 -11.44 -4.15
N TRP A 138 -8.31 -10.50 -5.09
CA TRP A 138 -8.78 -9.16 -4.76
C TRP A 138 -10.29 -9.17 -4.42
N TYR A 139 -10.69 -8.35 -3.47
CA TYR A 139 -12.09 -8.13 -3.11
C TYR A 139 -12.37 -6.64 -2.91
N THR A 140 -13.61 -6.22 -3.14
CA THR A 140 -14.06 -4.84 -2.95
C THR A 140 -13.91 -4.41 -1.49
N GLY A 141 -13.12 -3.37 -1.26
CA GLY A 141 -12.78 -2.86 0.08
C GLY A 141 -11.33 -3.06 0.47
N TRP A 142 -10.58 -3.95 -0.22
CA TRP A 142 -9.13 -4.01 -0.04
C TRP A 142 -8.47 -2.85 -0.79
N ALA A 143 -7.64 -2.07 -0.09
CA ALA A 143 -6.89 -0.99 -0.71
C ALA A 143 -5.97 -1.54 -1.81
N HIS A 144 -6.02 -0.94 -2.99
CA HIS A 144 -5.35 -1.45 -4.20
C HIS A 144 -3.83 -1.55 -4.03
N ASP A 145 -3.22 -0.59 -3.36
CA ASP A 145 -1.80 -0.51 -3.07
C ASP A 145 -1.35 -1.54 -2.03
N GLU A 146 -2.10 -1.68 -0.92
CA GLU A 146 -1.85 -2.72 0.07
C GLU A 146 -2.00 -4.13 -0.52
N PHE A 147 -2.98 -4.33 -1.40
CA PHE A 147 -3.22 -5.59 -2.08
C PHE A 147 -2.02 -6.04 -2.92
N VAL A 148 -1.57 -5.20 -3.85
CA VAL A 148 -0.43 -5.57 -4.71
C VAL A 148 0.88 -5.69 -3.93
N TRP A 149 1.07 -4.85 -2.90
CA TRP A 149 2.22 -4.93 -1.99
C TRP A 149 2.30 -6.29 -1.29
N LYS A 150 1.23 -6.72 -0.62
CA LYS A 150 1.19 -7.98 0.12
C LYS A 150 1.38 -9.18 -0.78
N LEU A 151 0.79 -9.20 -1.97
CA LEU A 151 0.94 -10.34 -2.87
C LEU A 151 2.33 -10.37 -3.53
N ALA A 152 2.90 -9.22 -3.89
CA ALA A 152 4.29 -9.16 -4.35
C ALA A 152 5.27 -9.66 -3.28
N LEU A 153 5.04 -9.30 -2.00
CA LEU A 153 5.82 -9.80 -0.87
C LEU A 153 5.69 -11.34 -0.73
N CYS A 154 4.49 -11.89 -0.86
CA CYS A 154 4.26 -13.33 -0.83
C CYS A 154 4.94 -14.06 -2.00
N MET A 155 5.07 -13.41 -3.15
CA MET A 155 5.73 -13.95 -4.36
C MET A 155 7.25 -13.75 -4.37
N ASP A 156 7.85 -13.19 -3.30
CA ASP A 156 9.28 -12.84 -3.19
C ASP A 156 9.78 -11.88 -4.29
N GLY A 157 8.85 -11.08 -4.84
CA GLY A 157 9.09 -10.17 -5.96
C GLY A 157 8.91 -8.69 -5.62
N LEU A 158 8.97 -8.31 -4.34
CA LEU A 158 8.79 -6.94 -3.87
C LEU A 158 10.13 -6.23 -3.68
N TYR A 159 10.27 -5.05 -4.29
CA TYR A 159 11.46 -4.21 -4.19
C TYR A 159 11.12 -2.76 -3.89
N MET A 160 12.04 -2.06 -3.24
CA MET A 160 12.01 -0.60 -3.03
C MET A 160 13.20 0.06 -3.69
N TYR A 161 12.93 1.08 -4.48
CA TYR A 161 13.92 1.97 -5.07
C TYR A 161 13.93 3.28 -4.28
N HIS A 162 15.00 3.52 -3.53
CA HIS A 162 15.16 4.69 -2.68
C HIS A 162 15.60 5.91 -3.48
N SER A 163 14.73 6.32 -4.40
CA SER A 163 14.91 7.53 -5.20
C SER A 163 13.56 8.19 -5.47
N TYR A 164 13.55 9.51 -5.52
CA TYR A 164 12.35 10.27 -5.89
C TYR A 164 12.00 9.99 -7.35
N THR A 165 10.77 9.53 -7.58
CA THR A 165 10.24 9.30 -8.92
C THR A 165 9.01 10.15 -9.22
N LEU A 166 8.46 10.80 -8.19
CA LEU A 166 7.35 11.75 -8.33
C LEU A 166 7.42 12.83 -7.24
N ARG A 167 6.73 13.94 -7.51
CA ARG A 167 6.44 14.98 -6.55
C ARG A 167 4.98 14.90 -6.14
N ARG A 168 4.74 14.57 -4.87
CA ARG A 168 3.39 14.43 -4.31
C ARG A 168 2.81 15.77 -3.90
N ARG A 169 1.64 16.08 -4.42
CA ARG A 169 0.94 17.33 -4.12
C ARG A 169 0.21 17.23 -2.78
N LEU A 170 0.43 18.21 -1.90
CA LEU A 170 -0.31 18.36 -0.65
C LEU A 170 -1.41 19.40 -0.81
N HIS A 171 -2.65 19.01 -0.49
CA HIS A 171 -3.83 19.86 -0.45
C HIS A 171 -4.77 19.41 0.68
N SER A 172 -5.76 20.24 1.03
CA SER A 172 -6.69 19.97 2.15
C SER A 172 -7.52 18.68 2.02
N ASN A 173 -7.68 18.17 0.80
CA ASN A 173 -8.47 16.97 0.50
C ASN A 173 -7.67 15.66 0.46
N ASN A 174 -6.36 15.68 0.72
CA ASN A 174 -5.57 14.43 0.77
C ASN A 174 -6.14 13.44 1.79
N VAL A 175 -6.49 12.24 1.32
CA VAL A 175 -7.14 11.20 2.14
C VAL A 175 -6.20 10.69 3.24
N THR A 176 -4.92 10.55 2.94
CA THR A 176 -3.90 9.93 3.80
C THR A 176 -3.46 10.80 4.99
N MET A 177 -3.75 12.11 4.98
CA MET A 177 -3.30 13.06 6.02
C MET A 177 -4.23 13.16 7.23
N ARG A 178 -5.39 12.50 7.22
CA ARG A 178 -6.39 12.61 8.29
C ARG A 178 -6.01 11.75 9.49
N LYS A 179 -5.73 12.39 10.64
CA LYS A 179 -5.53 11.69 11.92
C LYS A 179 -6.84 11.04 12.37
N VAL A 180 -6.86 9.71 12.41
CA VAL A 180 -8.02 8.95 12.88
C VAL A 180 -7.95 8.82 14.42
N ARG A 181 -8.63 9.72 15.14
CA ARG A 181 -8.86 9.62 16.60
C ARG A 181 -10.27 9.14 16.94
N ASP A 182 -11.06 8.81 15.95
CA ASP A 182 -12.41 8.30 16.05
C ASP A 182 -12.40 6.78 16.18
N ILE A 183 -13.10 6.24 17.18
CA ILE A 183 -13.12 4.80 17.48
C ILE A 183 -13.78 4.00 16.35
N THR A 184 -14.84 4.51 15.74
CA THR A 184 -15.56 3.85 14.65
C THR A 184 -14.67 3.70 13.44
N LYS A 185 -13.96 4.79 13.06
CA LYS A 185 -12.97 4.76 11.99
C LYS A 185 -11.80 3.84 12.31
N ARG A 186 -11.37 3.80 13.58
CA ARG A 186 -10.30 2.90 14.00
C ARG A 186 -10.73 1.44 13.95
N LEU A 187 -11.94 1.12 14.37
CA LEU A 187 -12.50 -0.22 14.26
C LEU A 187 -12.67 -0.65 12.80
N LYS A 188 -13.16 0.25 11.93
CA LYS A 188 -13.23 -0.03 10.50
C LYS A 188 -11.84 -0.36 9.95
N TYR A 189 -10.85 0.49 10.17
CA TYR A 189 -9.47 0.24 9.74
C TYR A 189 -8.93 -1.12 10.22
N LEU A 190 -9.19 -1.50 11.47
CA LEU A 190 -8.72 -2.78 12.00
C LEU A 190 -9.48 -3.97 11.39
N THR A 191 -10.76 -3.82 11.08
CA THR A 191 -11.53 -4.85 10.38
C THR A 191 -11.01 -5.02 8.96
N ASP A 192 -10.84 -3.93 8.22
CA ASP A 192 -10.27 -3.96 6.87
C ASP A 192 -8.85 -4.59 6.87
N LEU A 193 -8.03 -4.26 7.87
CA LEU A 193 -6.69 -4.85 8.06
C LEU A 193 -6.76 -6.36 8.37
N GLN A 194 -7.71 -6.79 9.19
CA GLN A 194 -7.92 -8.22 9.48
C GLN A 194 -8.30 -8.98 8.23
N ASP A 195 -9.24 -8.46 7.44
CA ASP A 195 -9.71 -9.08 6.21
C ASP A 195 -8.58 -9.18 5.18
N SER A 196 -7.76 -8.14 5.05
CA SER A 196 -6.59 -8.16 4.17
C SER A 196 -5.54 -9.18 4.60
N HIS A 197 -5.28 -9.33 5.91
CA HIS A 197 -4.40 -10.39 6.42
C HIS A 197 -4.97 -11.79 6.17
N MET A 198 -6.27 -11.99 6.32
CA MET A 198 -6.93 -13.27 6.05
C MET A 198 -6.86 -13.64 4.57
N ALA A 199 -7.10 -12.70 3.67
CA ALA A 199 -6.97 -12.92 2.23
C ALA A 199 -5.51 -13.21 1.83
N THR A 200 -4.54 -12.50 2.42
CA THR A 200 -3.12 -12.78 2.22
C THR A 200 -2.74 -14.19 2.72
N LEU A 201 -3.27 -14.60 3.88
CA LEU A 201 -3.04 -15.96 4.41
C LEU A 201 -3.64 -17.03 3.50
N LYS A 202 -4.83 -16.79 2.93
CA LYS A 202 -5.44 -17.69 1.95
C LYS A 202 -4.51 -17.87 0.75
N TYR A 203 -4.05 -16.76 0.14
CA TYR A 203 -3.08 -16.79 -0.95
C TYR A 203 -1.83 -17.59 -0.55
N ALA A 204 -1.26 -17.28 0.61
CA ALA A 204 -0.03 -17.90 1.09
C ALA A 204 -0.14 -19.44 1.25
N ARG A 205 -1.28 -19.90 1.75
CA ARG A 205 -1.55 -21.35 1.89
C ARG A 205 -1.70 -22.05 0.54
N GLU A 206 -2.45 -21.46 -0.37
CA GLU A 206 -2.71 -21.99 -1.70
C GLU A 206 -1.46 -22.01 -2.59
N ASN A 207 -0.49 -21.13 -2.32
CA ASN A 207 0.75 -21.00 -3.09
C ASN A 207 1.99 -21.54 -2.36
N GLY A 208 1.81 -22.30 -1.27
CA GLY A 208 2.87 -23.08 -0.65
C GLY A 208 3.95 -22.28 0.08
N LEU A 209 3.59 -21.11 0.66
CA LEU A 209 4.54 -20.36 1.47
C LEU A 209 5.04 -21.16 2.67
N SER A 210 6.21 -20.84 3.17
CA SER A 210 6.85 -21.53 4.29
C SER A 210 6.01 -21.47 5.58
N LYS A 211 6.19 -22.46 6.46
CA LYS A 211 5.52 -22.48 7.77
C LYS A 211 5.79 -21.23 8.60
N SER A 212 6.98 -20.64 8.51
CA SER A 212 7.33 -19.40 9.22
C SER A 212 6.55 -18.19 8.69
N GLN A 213 6.38 -18.07 7.37
CA GLN A 213 5.58 -17.00 6.76
C GLN A 213 4.10 -17.15 7.10
N LEU A 214 3.56 -18.37 7.05
CA LEU A 214 2.17 -18.63 7.48
C LEU A 214 1.96 -18.27 8.95
N ALA A 215 2.87 -18.71 9.85
CA ALA A 215 2.79 -18.39 11.27
C ALA A 215 2.84 -16.88 11.54
N LEU A 216 3.62 -16.11 10.76
CA LEU A 216 3.69 -14.67 10.87
C LEU A 216 2.37 -14.00 10.46
N LEU A 217 1.73 -14.45 9.38
CA LEU A 217 0.41 -13.96 8.96
C LEU A 217 -0.67 -14.29 10.01
N GLU A 218 -0.69 -15.52 10.54
CA GLU A 218 -1.60 -15.93 11.59
C GLU A 218 -1.41 -15.10 12.88
N LYS A 219 -0.15 -14.78 13.21
CA LYS A 219 0.18 -13.89 14.34
C LYS A 219 -0.40 -12.49 14.15
N ASN A 220 -0.30 -11.92 12.93
CA ASN A 220 -0.90 -10.61 12.62
C ASN A 220 -2.42 -10.64 12.69
N ILE A 221 -3.09 -11.68 12.20
CA ILE A 221 -4.55 -11.87 12.31
C ILE A 221 -4.96 -11.91 13.78
N LYS A 222 -4.25 -12.69 14.61
CA LYS A 222 -4.53 -12.80 16.04
C LYS A 222 -4.34 -11.46 16.77
N ALA A 223 -3.25 -10.75 16.48
CA ALA A 223 -3.01 -9.42 17.03
C ALA A 223 -4.13 -8.44 16.67
N THR A 224 -4.54 -8.41 15.40
CA THR A 224 -5.60 -7.51 14.93
C THR A 224 -6.94 -7.85 15.58
N ARG A 225 -7.27 -9.14 15.79
CA ARG A 225 -8.45 -9.57 16.53
C ARG A 225 -8.43 -9.07 17.99
N LEU A 226 -7.30 -9.22 18.68
CA LEU A 226 -7.15 -8.72 20.06
C LEU A 226 -7.32 -7.19 20.14
N ARG A 227 -6.84 -6.44 19.14
CA ARG A 227 -7.04 -4.98 19.05
C ARG A 227 -8.50 -4.61 18.84
N ILE A 228 -9.21 -5.33 17.97
CA ILE A 228 -10.65 -5.14 17.74
C ILE A 228 -11.43 -5.41 19.06
N GLU A 229 -11.12 -6.50 19.75
CA GLU A 229 -11.77 -6.83 21.03
C GLU A 229 -11.46 -5.80 22.14
N LEU A 230 -10.23 -5.29 22.19
CA LEU A 230 -9.84 -4.20 23.10
C LEU A 230 -10.73 -2.97 22.89
N LEU A 231 -10.94 -2.58 21.65
CA LEU A 231 -11.69 -1.36 21.32
C LEU A 231 -13.22 -1.57 21.35
N ARG A 232 -13.72 -2.66 20.78
CA ARG A 232 -15.17 -2.93 20.64
C ARG A 232 -15.80 -3.40 21.94
N ASN A 233 -15.12 -4.32 22.62
CA ASN A 233 -15.64 -5.02 23.81
C ASN A 233 -15.01 -4.53 25.11
N LYS A 234 -14.18 -3.48 25.07
CA LYS A 234 -13.43 -2.94 26.21
C LYS A 234 -12.64 -4.01 26.98
N LYS A 235 -12.12 -5.03 26.27
CA LYS A 235 -11.29 -6.07 26.89
C LYS A 235 -9.90 -5.53 27.18
N LEU A 236 -9.77 -4.70 28.22
CA LEU A 236 -8.53 -3.98 28.55
C LEU A 236 -7.34 -4.93 28.81
N TRP A 237 -7.60 -6.16 29.29
CA TRP A 237 -6.56 -7.18 29.49
C TRP A 237 -5.83 -7.58 28.22
N ASN A 238 -6.43 -7.39 27.04
CA ASN A 238 -5.77 -7.66 25.76
C ASN A 238 -4.52 -6.78 25.55
N ILE A 239 -4.38 -5.67 26.28
CA ILE A 239 -3.19 -4.81 26.18
C ILE A 239 -1.91 -5.55 26.60
N VAL A 240 -2.01 -6.47 27.57
CA VAL A 240 -0.86 -7.23 28.06
C VAL A 240 -0.24 -8.10 26.96
N PRO A 241 -0.97 -9.05 26.33
CA PRO A 241 -0.40 -9.82 25.25
C PRO A 241 -0.03 -8.96 24.03
N LEU A 242 -0.79 -7.90 23.72
CA LEU A 242 -0.48 -7.00 22.61
C LEU A 242 0.88 -6.31 22.81
N THR A 243 1.21 -5.93 24.05
CA THR A 243 2.49 -5.27 24.36
C THR A 243 3.65 -6.27 24.45
N LEU A 244 3.44 -7.46 25.00
CA LEU A 244 4.50 -8.42 25.28
C LEU A 244 4.84 -9.30 24.06
N PHE A 245 3.81 -9.75 23.30
CA PHE A 245 3.98 -10.80 22.28
C PHE A 245 3.64 -10.36 20.85
N TYR A 246 2.90 -9.24 20.69
CA TYR A 246 2.37 -8.80 19.38
C TYR A 246 2.82 -7.39 18.99
N ARG A 247 3.86 -6.85 19.67
CA ARG A 247 4.34 -5.50 19.40
C ARG A 247 4.78 -5.30 17.93
N GLU A 248 5.39 -6.30 17.33
CA GLU A 248 5.82 -6.31 15.93
C GLU A 248 4.67 -6.34 14.92
N CYS A 249 3.44 -6.72 15.36
CA CYS A 249 2.23 -6.73 14.54
C CYS A 249 1.54 -5.33 14.50
N TYR A 250 2.23 -4.29 14.92
CA TYR A 250 1.79 -2.92 14.78
C TYR A 250 2.65 -2.20 13.74
N HIS A 251 2.02 -1.56 12.77
CA HIS A 251 2.76 -0.70 11.83
C HIS A 251 3.58 0.38 12.56
N LYS A 252 3.04 0.92 13.68
CA LYS A 252 3.76 1.86 14.57
C LYS A 252 3.40 1.54 16.02
N CYS A 253 4.38 1.18 16.85
CA CYS A 253 4.17 0.80 18.25
C CYS A 253 3.47 1.88 19.09
N ARG A 254 3.58 3.15 18.71
CA ARG A 254 2.86 4.28 19.33
C ARG A 254 1.33 4.14 19.26
N ALA A 255 0.80 3.23 18.43
CA ALA A 255 -0.63 2.96 18.39
C ALA A 255 -1.12 2.20 19.62
N ILE A 256 -0.26 1.46 20.32
CA ILE A 256 -0.62 0.68 21.52
C ILE A 256 -1.24 1.58 22.62
N PRO A 257 -0.54 2.62 23.13
CA PRO A 257 -1.12 3.50 24.16
C PRO A 257 -2.32 4.30 23.63
N VAL A 258 -2.34 4.64 22.35
CA VAL A 258 -3.48 5.37 21.76
C VAL A 258 -4.74 4.49 21.75
N GLU A 259 -4.64 3.22 21.35
CA GLU A 259 -5.77 2.29 21.37
C GLU A 259 -6.27 1.99 22.79
N LEU A 260 -5.35 1.89 23.77
CA LEU A 260 -5.75 1.76 25.18
C LEU A 260 -6.54 2.98 25.65
N MET A 261 -6.05 4.20 25.37
CA MET A 261 -6.78 5.42 25.72
C MET A 261 -8.16 5.49 25.05
N MET A 262 -8.27 5.07 23.79
CA MET A 262 -9.55 5.02 23.08
C MET A 262 -10.51 4.02 23.73
N ALA A 263 -10.02 2.85 24.16
CA ALA A 263 -10.84 1.82 24.81
C ALA A 263 -11.35 2.27 26.19
N VAL A 264 -10.56 3.07 26.93
CA VAL A 264 -10.94 3.57 28.27
C VAL A 264 -11.91 4.76 28.19
N ARG A 265 -11.77 5.64 27.18
CA ARG A 265 -12.57 6.86 27.05
C ARG A 265 -13.97 6.66 26.44
N ASN A 266 -14.19 5.57 25.74
CA ASN A 266 -15.47 5.20 25.12
C ASN A 266 -16.12 4.02 25.85
#